data_fc7e182d4b4a10be0ac19e5a6d6e6d21
#
_entry.id   fc7e182d4b4a10be0ac19e5a6d6e6d21
#
_cell.length_a   1.000
_cell.length_b   1.000
_cell.length_c   1.000
_cell.angle_alpha   90.00
_cell.angle_beta   90.00
_cell.angle_gamma   90.00
#
_symmetry.space_group_name_H-M   'P 1'
#
loop_
_entity.id
_entity.type
_entity.pdbx_description
1 polymer ?
#
loop_
_entity_poly.entity_id
_entity_poly.type
_entity_poly.pdbx_seq_one_letter_code
_entity_poly.pdbx_strand_id
1 'polypeptide(L)'
;MFVTVIHHINDPEGFQEAEAKALEAGLPSHVGLPIHAATENHTLGVCIWGGESVDAVRELVEGVVGAFSKNEYHEMHVDGLTPQLG
;
A
#
# COMPACT_ATOMS: atom_id res chain seq x y z
N MET A 1 12.88 2.35 -5.79
CA MET A 1 12.05 1.42 -6.58
C MET A 1 10.59 1.56 -6.24
N PHE A 2 9.73 1.13 -7.12
CA PHE A 2 8.29 1.10 -6.85
C PHE A 2 7.79 -0.33 -6.67
N VAL A 3 6.87 -0.49 -5.74
CA VAL A 3 6.28 -1.79 -5.42
C VAL A 3 4.76 -1.61 -5.41
N THR A 4 4.07 -2.42 -6.19
CA THR A 4 2.61 -2.49 -6.12
C THR A 4 2.24 -3.57 -5.12
N VAL A 5 1.35 -3.25 -4.22
CA VAL A 5 0.81 -4.20 -3.25
C VAL A 5 -0.68 -4.37 -3.53
N ILE A 6 -1.08 -5.62 -3.72
CA ILE A 6 -2.49 -5.95 -3.88
C ILE A 6 -2.96 -6.58 -2.57
N HIS A 7 -3.93 -5.93 -1.94
CA HIS A 7 -4.47 -6.37 -0.65
C HIS A 7 -5.78 -7.11 -0.87
N HIS A 8 -5.82 -8.37 -0.44
CA HIS A 8 -7.06 -9.14 -0.37
C HIS A 8 -7.57 -8.98 1.06
N ILE A 9 -8.52 -8.09 1.25
CA ILE A 9 -8.93 -7.60 2.56
C ILE A 9 -9.96 -8.52 3.20
N ASN A 10 -9.63 -9.08 4.37
CA ASN A 10 -10.50 -9.98 5.12
C ASN A 10 -11.38 -9.22 6.11
N ASP A 11 -10.88 -8.12 6.63
CA ASP A 11 -11.58 -7.28 7.59
C ASP A 11 -11.46 -5.82 7.14
N PRO A 12 -12.41 -5.34 6.34
CA PRO A 12 -12.35 -3.97 5.81
C PRO A 12 -12.28 -2.89 6.88
N GLU A 13 -13.03 -3.03 7.96
CA GLU A 13 -13.03 -2.06 9.03
C GLU A 13 -11.68 -2.00 9.75
N GLY A 14 -11.14 -3.16 10.11
CA GLY A 14 -9.82 -3.24 10.75
C GLY A 14 -8.71 -2.73 9.84
N PHE A 15 -8.78 -3.06 8.55
CA PHE A 15 -7.82 -2.60 7.56
C PHE A 15 -7.81 -1.08 7.46
N GLN A 16 -8.99 -0.48 7.31
CA GLN A 16 -9.10 0.97 7.18
C GLN A 16 -8.63 1.71 8.43
N GLU A 17 -8.98 1.19 9.59
CA GLU A 17 -8.55 1.78 10.85
C GLU A 17 -7.03 1.72 11.02
N ALA A 18 -6.42 0.58 10.72
CA ALA A 18 -4.98 0.40 10.82
C ALA A 18 -4.24 1.30 9.84
N GLU A 19 -4.72 1.39 8.58
CA GLU A 19 -4.14 2.25 7.57
C GLU A 19 -4.22 3.72 7.97
N ALA A 20 -5.37 4.16 8.44
CA ALA A 20 -5.57 5.53 8.87
C ALA A 20 -4.62 5.91 10.01
N LYS A 21 -4.45 5.03 10.99
CA LYS A 21 -3.54 5.25 12.10
C LYS A 21 -2.09 5.35 11.64
N ALA A 22 -1.68 4.50 10.71
CA ALA A 22 -0.33 4.51 10.19
C ALA A 22 -0.03 5.80 9.42
N LEU A 23 -0.97 6.27 8.61
CA LEU A 23 -0.81 7.50 7.86
C LEU A 23 -0.81 8.72 8.79
N GLU A 24 -1.64 8.70 9.82
CA GLU A 24 -1.69 9.77 10.81
C GLU A 24 -0.37 9.86 11.60
N ALA A 25 0.21 8.73 11.95
CA ALA A 25 1.50 8.68 12.65
C ALA A 25 2.66 9.12 11.76
N GLY A 26 2.48 9.05 10.46
CA GLY A 26 3.51 9.38 9.48
C GLY A 26 4.29 8.16 9.01
N LEU A 27 4.63 8.16 7.73
CA LEU A 27 5.44 7.09 7.15
C LEU A 27 6.92 7.34 7.43
N PRO A 28 7.74 6.27 7.48
CA PRO A 28 9.19 6.44 7.56
C PRO A 28 9.69 7.32 6.42
N SER A 29 10.72 8.13 6.67
CA SER A 29 11.21 9.11 5.70
C SER A 29 11.74 8.50 4.39
N HIS A 30 12.09 7.22 4.40
CA HIS A 30 12.65 6.52 3.24
C HIS A 30 11.61 5.79 2.39
N VAL A 31 10.34 5.92 2.71
CA VAL A 31 9.26 5.33 1.92
C VAL A 31 8.21 6.38 1.59
N GLY A 32 7.53 6.17 0.47
CA GLY A 32 6.41 7.01 0.06
C GLY A 32 5.25 6.15 -0.39
N LEU A 33 4.06 6.71 -0.33
CA LEU A 33 2.84 6.03 -0.75
C LEU A 33 2.07 6.94 -1.71
N PRO A 34 2.52 7.02 -2.97
CA PRO A 34 1.87 7.91 -3.95
C PRO A 34 0.44 7.54 -4.28
N ILE A 35 0.08 6.26 -4.21
CA ILE A 35 -1.28 5.82 -4.51
C ILE A 35 -1.71 4.78 -3.48
N HIS A 36 -2.88 4.98 -2.88
CA HIS A 36 -3.58 3.94 -2.17
C HIS A 36 -5.06 4.03 -2.53
N ALA A 37 -5.64 2.92 -2.93
CA ALA A 37 -7.01 2.87 -3.43
C ALA A 37 -7.65 1.54 -3.05
N ALA A 38 -8.96 1.52 -2.97
CA ALA A 38 -9.70 0.29 -2.69
C ALA A 38 -10.98 0.27 -3.51
N THR A 39 -11.52 -0.92 -3.71
CA THR A 39 -12.86 -1.07 -4.29
C THR A 39 -13.90 -0.48 -3.34
N GLU A 40 -15.09 -0.18 -3.85
CA GLU A 40 -16.14 0.45 -3.03
C GLU A 40 -16.52 -0.39 -1.82
N ASN A 41 -16.53 -1.71 -1.95
CA ASN A 41 -16.82 -2.60 -0.83
C ASN A 41 -15.60 -2.86 0.07
N HIS A 42 -14.44 -2.30 -0.27
CA HIS A 42 -13.20 -2.41 0.50
C HIS A 42 -12.72 -3.85 0.71
N THR A 43 -13.00 -4.73 -0.25
CA THR A 43 -12.49 -6.12 -0.19
C THR A 43 -11.21 -6.30 -0.98
N LEU A 44 -10.89 -5.33 -1.84
CA LEU A 44 -9.65 -5.34 -2.61
C LEU A 44 -9.02 -3.96 -2.52
N GLY A 45 -7.74 -3.90 -2.17
CA GLY A 45 -7.00 -2.65 -2.14
C GLY A 45 -5.77 -2.74 -3.03
N VAL A 46 -5.34 -1.60 -3.54
CA VAL A 46 -4.11 -1.48 -4.33
C VAL A 46 -3.33 -0.28 -3.79
N CYS A 47 -2.08 -0.53 -3.45
CA CYS A 47 -1.17 0.52 -3.03
C CYS A 47 0.08 0.48 -3.90
N ILE A 48 0.59 1.66 -4.26
CA ILE A 48 1.88 1.76 -4.92
C ILE A 48 2.82 2.47 -3.97
N TRP A 49 3.91 1.80 -3.64
CA TRP A 49 4.90 2.27 -2.68
C TRP A 49 6.21 2.62 -3.36
N GLY A 50 6.87 3.67 -2.91
CA GLY A 50 8.26 3.93 -3.20
C GLY A 50 9.11 3.52 -2.00
N GLY A 51 10.16 2.76 -2.20
CA GLY A 51 11.01 2.28 -1.12
C GLY A 51 12.32 1.72 -1.62
N GLU A 52 13.16 1.25 -0.69
CA GLU A 52 14.49 0.72 -1.02
C GLU A 52 14.43 -0.67 -1.63
N SER A 53 13.45 -1.47 -1.22
CA SER A 53 13.33 -2.85 -1.68
C SER A 53 11.91 -3.37 -1.46
N VAL A 54 11.58 -4.46 -2.14
CA VAL A 54 10.31 -5.17 -1.93
C VAL A 54 10.20 -5.62 -0.48
N ASP A 55 11.30 -6.12 0.09
CA ASP A 55 11.28 -6.61 1.47
C ASP A 55 11.00 -5.49 2.48
N ALA A 56 11.56 -4.31 2.26
CA ALA A 56 11.31 -3.15 3.13
C ALA A 56 9.84 -2.75 3.10
N VAL A 57 9.23 -2.73 1.90
CA VAL A 57 7.80 -2.44 1.75
C VAL A 57 6.96 -3.52 2.40
N ARG A 58 7.29 -4.79 2.17
CA ARG A 58 6.56 -5.92 2.77
C ARG A 58 6.58 -5.84 4.29
N GLU A 59 7.73 -5.61 4.88
CA GLU A 59 7.85 -5.51 6.33
C GLU A 59 6.94 -4.43 6.89
N LEU A 60 6.94 -3.26 6.25
CA LEU A 60 6.08 -2.16 6.67
C LEU A 60 4.60 -2.51 6.52
N VAL A 61 4.19 -3.00 5.36
CA VAL A 61 2.78 -3.31 5.07
C VAL A 61 2.26 -4.41 5.99
N GLU A 62 3.02 -5.50 6.15
CA GLU A 62 2.59 -6.60 7.02
C GLU A 62 2.49 -6.16 8.48
N GLY A 63 3.36 -5.27 8.90
CA GLY A 63 3.31 -4.70 10.25
C GLY A 63 2.07 -3.86 10.51
N VAL A 64 1.55 -3.21 9.47
CA VAL A 64 0.38 -2.33 9.60
C VAL A 64 -0.93 -3.10 9.39
N VAL A 65 -1.05 -3.83 8.27
CA VAL A 65 -2.33 -4.42 7.85
C VAL A 65 -2.32 -5.94 7.70
N GLY A 66 -1.21 -6.60 8.00
CA GLY A 66 -1.08 -8.05 7.82
C GLY A 66 -2.11 -8.88 8.55
N ALA A 67 -2.67 -8.38 9.65
CA ALA A 67 -3.72 -9.06 10.40
C ALA A 67 -5.09 -8.99 9.71
N PHE A 68 -5.26 -8.09 8.74
CA PHE A 68 -6.55 -7.78 8.13
C PHE A 68 -6.63 -8.08 6.64
N SER A 69 -5.51 -8.43 6.03
CA SER A 69 -5.45 -8.68 4.60
C SER A 69 -4.34 -9.65 4.24
N LYS A 70 -4.55 -10.32 3.11
CA LYS A 70 -3.51 -11.12 2.47
C LYS A 70 -2.95 -10.28 1.34
N ASN A 71 -1.64 -10.09 1.31
CA ASN A 71 -1.02 -9.10 0.44
C ASN A 71 -0.07 -9.72 -0.57
N GLU A 72 -0.16 -9.26 -1.81
CA GLU A 72 0.74 -9.62 -2.89
C GLU A 72 1.66 -8.44 -3.20
N TYR A 73 2.93 -8.71 -3.47
CA TYR A 73 3.94 -7.69 -3.69
C TYR A 73 4.57 -7.85 -5.07
N HIS A 74 4.59 -6.78 -5.84
CA HIS A 74 5.13 -6.79 -7.19
C HIS A 74 6.07 -5.61 -7.38
N GLU A 75 7.34 -5.90 -7.68
CA GLU A 75 8.28 -4.86 -8.06
C GLU A 75 7.86 -4.31 -9.43
N MET A 76 7.81 -2.99 -9.53
CA MET A 76 7.33 -2.32 -10.73
C MET A 76 8.43 -1.55 -11.42
N HIS A 77 8.45 -1.62 -12.73
CA HIS A 77 9.23 -0.74 -13.55
C HIS A 77 8.31 0.40 -14.02
N VAL A 78 8.67 1.62 -13.68
CA VAL A 78 7.87 2.78 -14.06
C VAL A 78 8.44 3.36 -15.34
N ASP A 79 7.70 3.19 -16.45
CA ASP A 79 8.11 3.71 -17.74
C ASP A 79 7.92 5.22 -17.87
N GLY A 80 7.01 5.76 -17.09
CA GLY A 80 6.76 7.19 -17.08
C GLY A 80 5.48 7.52 -16.32
N LEU A 81 5.31 8.79 -16.05
CA LEU A 81 4.12 9.30 -15.38
C LEU A 81 3.45 10.32 -16.30
N THR A 82 2.16 10.13 -16.54
CA THR A 82 1.35 11.12 -17.23
C THR A 82 0.91 12.15 -16.19
N PRO A 83 1.32 13.40 -16.33
CA PRO A 83 1.13 14.37 -15.25
C PRO A 83 -0.31 14.81 -15.01
N GLN A 84 -1.23 14.45 -15.88
CA GLN A 84 -2.62 14.83 -15.70
C GLN A 84 -3.55 13.73 -16.15
N LEU A 85 -4.64 13.57 -15.42
CA LEU A 85 -5.60 12.51 -15.66
C LEU A 85 -7.00 13.02 -15.99
N GLY A 86 -7.09 14.19 -16.49
CA GLY A 86 -8.42 14.67 -16.86
C GLY A 86 -8.60 16.10 -16.73
#